data_78f08beef0bc5ed59e1bc18e542e2cbe
#
_entry.id   78f08beef0bc5ed59e1bc18e542e2cbe
#
_cell.length_a   1.000
_cell.length_b   1.000
_cell.length_c   1.000
_cell.angle_alpha   90.00
_cell.angle_beta   90.00
_cell.angle_gamma   90.00
#
_symmetry.space_group_name_H-M   'P 1'
#
loop_
_entity.id
_entity.type
_entity.pdbx_description
1 polymer ?
#
loop_
_entity_poly.entity_id
_entity_poly.type
_entity_poly.pdbx_seq_one_letter_code
_entity_poly.pdbx_strand_id
1 'polypeptide(L)'
;LLATRGLWSSIKSNQEISDVIEAKGYADAPNAFINLRNARNSAEDATALLVRIIASRGEMDAPHSDDLSLKLKVLKQIPLFKHLSYVQLVAVLNVSEVRAYPAGTHIFQEGQMGEELYVVLDGKVSIEKNGTVLAVLGSGALFGEMAIMDKAPRSALAVATEDTRLIEVGRSRLFALMRQEKDIAVKLLWCFVQVLNQRLRTTNLDLMKLRESNQTELTAFEES
;
A
#
# COMPACT_ATOMS: atom_id res chain seq x y z
N LEU A 1 6.94 -23.76 -6.37
CA LEU A 1 8.25 -24.02 -6.95
C LEU A 1 8.90 -22.70 -7.34
N LEU A 2 10.09 -22.43 -6.83
CA LEU A 2 10.97 -21.36 -7.28
C LEU A 2 12.11 -22.00 -8.04
N ALA A 3 12.43 -21.48 -9.21
CA ALA A 3 13.45 -22.09 -10.05
C ALA A 3 14.14 -21.04 -10.95
N THR A 4 15.36 -21.34 -11.37
CA THR A 4 16.09 -20.55 -12.36
C THR A 4 15.52 -20.77 -13.77
N ARG A 5 15.88 -19.88 -14.71
CA ARG A 5 15.42 -19.91 -16.10
C ARG A 5 15.67 -21.26 -16.77
N GLY A 6 16.86 -21.85 -16.52
CA GLY A 6 17.23 -23.15 -17.12
C GLY A 6 16.31 -24.30 -16.72
N LEU A 7 15.66 -24.24 -15.54
CA LEU A 7 14.65 -25.21 -15.16
C LEU A 7 13.29 -24.87 -15.79
N TRP A 8 12.88 -23.61 -15.74
CA TRP A 8 11.59 -23.17 -16.30
C TRP A 8 11.47 -23.46 -17.81
N SER A 9 12.55 -23.31 -18.57
CA SER A 9 12.57 -23.63 -19.99
C SER A 9 12.36 -25.12 -20.29
N SER A 10 12.58 -25.99 -19.31
CA SER A 10 12.39 -27.44 -19.46
C SER A 10 11.03 -27.96 -18.96
N ILE A 11 10.24 -27.13 -18.24
CA ILE A 11 8.90 -27.49 -17.76
C ILE A 11 7.87 -27.06 -18.80
N LYS A 12 6.98 -27.98 -19.20
CA LYS A 12 6.01 -27.73 -20.27
C LYS A 12 4.68 -27.12 -19.78
N SER A 13 4.31 -27.39 -18.52
CA SER A 13 3.03 -26.90 -17.97
C SER A 13 3.04 -26.92 -16.43
N ASN A 14 2.09 -26.18 -15.83
CA ASN A 14 1.83 -26.26 -14.39
C ASN A 14 1.35 -27.64 -13.95
N GLN A 15 0.66 -28.37 -14.83
CA GLN A 15 0.22 -29.76 -14.55
C GLN A 15 1.42 -30.67 -14.34
N GLU A 16 2.45 -30.54 -15.15
CA GLU A 16 3.70 -31.34 -15.01
C GLU A 16 4.38 -31.09 -13.66
N ILE A 17 4.29 -29.86 -13.11
CA ILE A 17 4.79 -29.55 -11.76
C ILE A 17 4.01 -30.35 -10.71
N SER A 18 2.67 -30.34 -10.81
CA SER A 18 1.82 -31.10 -9.88
C SER A 18 2.09 -32.59 -9.97
N ASP A 19 2.18 -33.15 -11.16
CA ASP A 19 2.41 -34.56 -11.41
C ASP A 19 3.76 -35.03 -10.80
N VAL A 20 4.83 -34.24 -10.93
CA VAL A 20 6.14 -34.55 -10.35
C VAL A 20 6.09 -34.49 -8.81
N ILE A 21 5.39 -33.51 -8.24
CA ILE A 21 5.25 -33.38 -6.78
C ILE A 21 4.42 -34.54 -6.21
N GLU A 22 3.33 -34.92 -6.87
CA GLU A 22 2.49 -36.05 -6.46
C GLU A 22 3.23 -37.38 -6.56
N ALA A 23 3.98 -37.59 -7.65
CA ALA A 23 4.70 -38.84 -7.88
C ALA A 23 5.92 -39.03 -6.98
N LYS A 24 6.63 -37.96 -6.60
CA LYS A 24 7.91 -38.01 -5.88
C LYS A 24 7.86 -37.49 -4.45
N GLY A 25 6.77 -36.82 -4.09
CA GLY A 25 6.66 -36.14 -2.80
C GLY A 25 7.48 -34.86 -2.71
N TYR A 26 7.21 -34.06 -1.69
CA TYR A 26 7.82 -32.71 -1.53
C TYR A 26 9.35 -32.76 -1.29
N ALA A 27 9.85 -33.82 -0.65
CA ALA A 27 11.27 -33.92 -0.34
C ALA A 27 12.15 -34.20 -1.57
N ASP A 28 11.67 -35.06 -2.47
CA ASP A 28 12.44 -35.51 -3.63
C ASP A 28 12.08 -34.77 -4.93
N ALA A 29 10.98 -34.02 -4.95
CA ALA A 29 10.56 -33.26 -6.12
C ALA A 29 11.61 -32.28 -6.67
N PRO A 30 12.40 -31.54 -5.86
CA PRO A 30 13.47 -30.68 -6.38
C PRO A 30 14.49 -31.45 -7.23
N ASN A 31 14.93 -32.60 -6.74
CA ASN A 31 15.86 -33.47 -7.47
C ASN A 31 15.22 -34.07 -8.73
N ALA A 32 13.94 -34.42 -8.66
CA ALA A 32 13.20 -34.92 -9.82
C ALA A 32 13.08 -33.84 -10.93
N PHE A 33 12.89 -32.58 -10.57
CA PHE A 33 12.88 -31.48 -11.54
C PHE A 33 14.27 -31.28 -12.19
N ILE A 34 15.35 -31.38 -11.44
CA ILE A 34 16.70 -31.31 -12.01
C ILE A 34 16.95 -32.49 -12.95
N ASN A 35 16.53 -33.70 -12.59
CA ASN A 35 16.67 -34.88 -13.44
C ASN A 35 15.82 -34.76 -14.73
N LEU A 36 14.61 -34.21 -14.64
CA LEU A 36 13.75 -33.94 -15.78
C LEU A 36 14.42 -32.95 -16.77
N ARG A 37 15.04 -31.90 -16.26
CA ARG A 37 15.82 -30.94 -17.03
C ARG A 37 17.02 -31.62 -17.71
N ASN A 38 17.78 -32.43 -16.99
CA ASN A 38 18.94 -33.14 -17.53
C ASN A 38 18.55 -34.10 -18.66
N ALA A 39 17.42 -34.79 -18.51
CA ALA A 39 16.88 -35.67 -19.54
C ALA A 39 16.43 -34.92 -20.82
N ARG A 40 16.17 -33.61 -20.72
CA ARG A 40 15.75 -32.75 -21.84
C ARG A 40 16.91 -31.95 -22.46
N ASN A 41 18.15 -32.25 -22.11
CA ASN A 41 19.39 -31.63 -22.66
C ASN A 41 19.41 -30.09 -22.67
N SER A 42 18.94 -29.45 -21.62
CA SER A 42 19.09 -27.99 -21.46
C SER A 42 20.54 -27.66 -21.06
N ALA A 43 21.18 -26.77 -21.80
CA ALA A 43 22.56 -26.35 -21.56
C ALA A 43 22.73 -25.35 -20.41
N GLU A 44 21.63 -24.78 -19.90
CA GLU A 44 21.67 -23.75 -18.85
C GLU A 44 21.70 -24.36 -17.45
N ASP A 45 22.40 -23.73 -16.52
CA ASP A 45 22.41 -24.14 -15.12
C ASP A 45 20.99 -24.04 -14.52
N ALA A 46 20.65 -25.02 -13.67
CA ALA A 46 19.33 -25.09 -13.07
C ALA A 46 19.41 -25.25 -11.55
N THR A 47 18.61 -24.46 -10.86
CA THR A 47 18.36 -24.56 -9.42
C THR A 47 16.87 -24.68 -9.19
N ALA A 48 16.44 -25.58 -8.32
CA ALA A 48 15.06 -25.76 -7.89
C ALA A 48 14.96 -25.65 -6.38
N LEU A 49 14.02 -24.81 -5.91
CA LEU A 49 13.62 -24.70 -4.51
C LEU A 49 12.12 -24.95 -4.41
N LEU A 50 11.72 -26.00 -3.73
CA LEU A 50 10.33 -26.28 -3.43
C LEU A 50 10.00 -25.86 -2.00
N VAL A 51 9.13 -24.88 -1.85
CA VAL A 51 8.64 -24.43 -0.55
C VAL A 51 7.24 -24.98 -0.36
N ARG A 52 7.08 -25.83 0.66
CA ARG A 52 5.76 -26.27 1.12
C ARG A 52 5.32 -25.41 2.28
N ILE A 53 4.21 -24.69 2.10
CA ILE A 53 3.56 -23.98 3.21
C ILE A 53 2.67 -25.00 3.91
N ILE A 54 3.10 -25.47 5.09
CA ILE A 54 2.30 -26.34 5.95
C ILE A 54 1.51 -25.38 6.84
N ALA A 55 0.18 -25.32 6.68
CA ALA A 55 -0.66 -24.68 7.67
C ALA A 55 -0.44 -25.45 9.00
N SER A 56 0.23 -24.82 9.97
CA SER A 56 0.28 -25.35 11.32
C SER A 56 -1.15 -25.39 11.85
N ARG A 57 -1.60 -26.54 12.31
CA ARG A 57 -2.88 -26.74 13.03
C ARG A 57 -2.73 -26.15 14.44
N GLY A 58 -2.73 -24.85 14.55
CA GLY A 58 -2.94 -24.07 15.75
C GLY A 58 -3.75 -22.90 15.26
N GLU A 59 -4.99 -22.80 15.67
CA GLU A 59 -5.94 -21.71 15.49
C GLU A 59 -5.38 -20.52 14.68
N MET A 60 -5.21 -20.74 13.38
CA MET A 60 -5.16 -19.65 12.41
C MET A 60 -6.61 -19.49 11.98
N ASP A 61 -7.30 -18.59 12.66
CA ASP A 61 -8.46 -17.94 12.09
C ASP A 61 -8.13 -17.61 10.63
N ALA A 62 -8.97 -18.07 9.74
CA ALA A 62 -8.87 -17.85 8.29
C ALA A 62 -9.28 -16.43 7.87
N PRO A 63 -8.63 -15.36 8.33
CA PRO A 63 -8.77 -14.03 7.75
C PRO A 63 -7.52 -13.55 7.01
N HIS A 64 -6.37 -14.27 7.05
CA HIS A 64 -5.10 -13.68 6.59
C HIS A 64 -4.92 -13.66 5.06
N SER A 65 -5.48 -14.61 4.31
CA SER A 65 -5.41 -14.57 2.84
C SER A 65 -6.32 -13.50 2.24
N ASP A 66 -7.52 -13.37 2.80
CA ASP A 66 -8.50 -12.37 2.37
C ASP A 66 -8.06 -10.97 2.80
N ASP A 67 -7.47 -10.83 3.99
CA ASP A 67 -6.95 -9.58 4.52
C ASP A 67 -5.73 -9.06 3.70
N LEU A 68 -4.78 -9.93 3.34
CA LEU A 68 -3.66 -9.55 2.47
C LEU A 68 -4.14 -9.15 1.07
N SER A 69 -5.08 -9.90 0.51
CA SER A 69 -5.68 -9.61 -0.79
C SER A 69 -6.43 -8.29 -0.78
N LEU A 70 -7.17 -8.01 0.29
CA LEU A 70 -7.85 -6.73 0.50
C LEU A 70 -6.86 -5.57 0.63
N LYS A 71 -5.82 -5.70 1.46
CA LYS A 71 -4.76 -4.70 1.61
C LYS A 71 -4.11 -4.36 0.29
N LEU A 72 -3.74 -5.36 -0.50
CA LEU A 72 -3.13 -5.16 -1.81
C LEU A 72 -4.09 -4.51 -2.81
N LYS A 73 -5.38 -4.90 -2.79
CA LYS A 73 -6.41 -4.30 -3.63
C LYS A 73 -6.62 -2.82 -3.29
N VAL A 74 -6.70 -2.49 -2.02
CA VAL A 74 -6.82 -1.10 -1.54
C VAL A 74 -5.58 -0.30 -1.92
N LEU A 75 -4.37 -0.81 -1.64
CA LEU A 75 -3.13 -0.12 -1.99
C LEU A 75 -3.01 0.19 -3.48
N LYS A 76 -3.46 -0.71 -4.37
CA LYS A 76 -3.47 -0.46 -5.82
C LYS A 76 -4.38 0.68 -6.25
N GLN A 77 -5.44 0.97 -5.50
CA GLN A 77 -6.36 2.07 -5.80
C GLN A 77 -5.81 3.43 -5.37
N ILE A 78 -4.82 3.45 -4.47
CA ILE A 78 -4.23 4.67 -3.96
C ILE A 78 -3.30 5.28 -5.04
N PRO A 79 -3.47 6.56 -5.37
CA PRO A 79 -2.61 7.24 -6.35
C PRO A 79 -1.12 7.05 -6.07
N LEU A 80 -0.72 7.09 -4.80
CA LEU A 80 0.67 6.92 -4.37
C LEU A 80 1.28 5.57 -4.75
N PHE A 81 0.47 4.49 -4.80
CA PHE A 81 0.95 3.12 -5.04
C PHE A 81 0.53 2.55 -6.40
N LYS A 82 -0.22 3.33 -7.19
CA LYS A 82 -0.81 2.89 -8.47
C LYS A 82 0.21 2.30 -9.46
N HIS A 83 1.43 2.83 -9.45
CA HIS A 83 2.48 2.43 -10.39
C HIS A 83 3.42 1.34 -9.84
N LEU A 84 3.19 0.88 -8.61
CA LEU A 84 3.96 -0.22 -8.04
C LEU A 84 3.51 -1.57 -8.59
N SER A 85 4.49 -2.46 -8.84
CA SER A 85 4.20 -3.87 -9.14
C SER A 85 3.71 -4.58 -7.88
N TYR A 86 3.16 -5.79 -8.05
CA TYR A 86 2.72 -6.62 -6.92
C TYR A 86 3.84 -6.85 -5.88
N VAL A 87 5.04 -7.19 -6.34
CA VAL A 87 6.21 -7.41 -5.47
C VAL A 87 6.58 -6.14 -4.71
N GLN A 88 6.52 -4.98 -5.37
CA GLN A 88 6.80 -3.68 -4.75
C GLN A 88 5.72 -3.29 -3.73
N LEU A 89 4.45 -3.62 -3.97
CA LEU A 89 3.37 -3.42 -2.99
C LEU A 89 3.56 -4.29 -1.75
N VAL A 90 3.95 -5.56 -1.93
CA VAL A 90 4.29 -6.45 -0.81
C VAL A 90 5.47 -5.88 -0.02
N ALA A 91 6.49 -5.33 -0.67
CA ALA A 91 7.61 -4.69 0.01
C ALA A 91 7.16 -3.47 0.86
N VAL A 92 6.22 -2.67 0.39
CA VAL A 92 5.61 -1.57 1.16
C VAL A 92 4.81 -2.11 2.34
N LEU A 93 3.99 -3.17 2.14
CA LEU A 93 3.24 -3.79 3.24
C LEU A 93 4.14 -4.36 4.34
N ASN A 94 5.27 -4.94 3.98
CA ASN A 94 6.23 -5.49 4.96
C ASN A 94 6.87 -4.43 5.87
N VAL A 95 6.86 -3.16 5.47
CA VAL A 95 7.34 -2.04 6.29
C VAL A 95 6.21 -1.23 6.93
N SER A 96 4.96 -1.67 6.76
CA SER A 96 3.75 -1.05 7.30
C SER A 96 3.14 -1.89 8.44
N GLU A 97 2.26 -1.27 9.21
CA GLU A 97 1.45 -1.92 10.26
C GLU A 97 -0.02 -1.64 9.99
N VAL A 98 -0.89 -2.58 10.36
CA VAL A 98 -2.34 -2.34 10.31
C VAL A 98 -2.84 -2.15 11.73
N ARG A 99 -3.53 -1.04 11.98
CA ARG A 99 -4.13 -0.73 13.27
C ARG A 99 -5.62 -0.43 13.14
N ALA A 100 -6.37 -0.87 14.15
CA ALA A 100 -7.78 -0.57 14.30
C ALA A 100 -7.96 0.63 15.24
N TYR A 101 -8.87 1.51 14.87
CA TYR A 101 -9.25 2.71 15.60
C TYR A 101 -10.75 2.69 15.79
N PRO A 102 -11.24 2.54 17.03
CA PRO A 102 -12.67 2.66 17.33
C PRO A 102 -13.22 4.04 16.94
N ALA A 103 -14.51 4.09 16.64
CA ALA A 103 -15.22 5.35 16.40
C ALA A 103 -14.95 6.38 17.50
N GLY A 104 -14.71 7.65 17.10
CA GLY A 104 -14.36 8.77 18.00
C GLY A 104 -12.89 8.82 18.43
N THR A 105 -12.04 7.87 18.02
CA THR A 105 -10.62 7.89 18.39
C THR A 105 -9.86 8.95 17.62
N HIS A 106 -9.07 9.76 18.32
CA HIS A 106 -8.11 10.69 17.72
C HIS A 106 -6.89 9.90 17.22
N ILE A 107 -6.65 9.90 15.92
CA ILE A 107 -5.48 9.24 15.30
C ILE A 107 -4.23 10.08 15.58
N PHE A 108 -4.33 11.39 15.41
CA PHE A 108 -3.35 12.38 15.83
C PHE A 108 -4.00 13.76 16.00
N GLN A 109 -3.36 14.65 16.73
CA GLN A 109 -3.83 16.02 16.98
C GLN A 109 -3.10 17.05 16.10
N GLU A 110 -3.75 18.19 15.84
CA GLU A 110 -3.11 19.34 15.20
C GLU A 110 -1.91 19.80 16.05
N GLY A 111 -0.80 20.14 15.41
CA GLY A 111 0.45 20.55 16.05
C GLY A 111 1.28 19.41 16.65
N GLN A 112 0.77 18.18 16.72
CA GLN A 112 1.51 17.02 17.19
C GLN A 112 2.65 16.69 16.22
N MET A 113 3.81 16.33 16.74
CA MET A 113 4.87 15.75 15.92
C MET A 113 4.52 14.31 15.58
N GLY A 114 4.73 13.92 14.32
CA GLY A 114 4.47 12.57 13.87
C GLY A 114 5.23 12.24 12.59
N GLU A 115 5.60 11.00 12.45
CA GLU A 115 6.38 10.51 11.30
C GLU A 115 5.66 9.37 10.56
N GLU A 116 4.35 9.23 10.72
CA GLU A 116 3.56 8.19 10.08
C GLU A 116 2.69 8.77 8.97
N LEU A 117 2.59 8.00 7.90
CA LEU A 117 1.65 8.12 6.80
C LEU A 117 0.54 7.10 7.03
N TYR A 118 -0.68 7.49 6.77
CA TYR A 118 -1.85 6.65 6.96
C TYR A 118 -2.61 6.42 5.66
N VAL A 119 -3.12 5.20 5.51
CA VAL A 119 -4.01 4.82 4.42
C VAL A 119 -5.26 4.19 5.03
N VAL A 120 -6.43 4.68 4.67
CA VAL A 120 -7.69 4.10 5.12
C VAL A 120 -7.91 2.77 4.41
N LEU A 121 -7.86 1.66 5.15
CA LEU A 121 -8.17 0.33 4.64
C LEU A 121 -9.69 0.13 4.56
N ASP A 122 -10.37 0.40 5.66
CA ASP A 122 -11.83 0.51 5.75
C ASP A 122 -12.23 1.52 6.84
N GLY A 123 -13.50 1.91 6.85
CA GLY A 123 -14.02 2.96 7.73
C GLY A 123 -13.84 4.37 7.18
N LYS A 124 -13.94 5.37 8.05
CA LYS A 124 -13.83 6.79 7.69
C LYS A 124 -13.07 7.61 8.71
N VAL A 125 -12.32 8.58 8.21
CA VAL A 125 -11.53 9.53 9.01
C VAL A 125 -11.96 10.95 8.67
N SER A 126 -12.30 11.75 9.68
CA SER A 126 -12.49 13.20 9.58
C SER A 126 -11.14 13.91 9.75
N ILE A 127 -10.86 14.85 8.88
CA ILE A 127 -9.74 15.78 9.01
C ILE A 127 -10.32 17.14 9.40
N GLU A 128 -9.90 17.66 10.56
CA GLU A 128 -10.49 18.83 11.18
C GLU A 128 -9.43 19.87 11.55
N LYS A 129 -9.77 21.13 11.38
CA LYS A 129 -8.92 22.23 11.76
C LYS A 129 -9.75 23.36 12.40
N ASN A 130 -9.31 23.82 13.59
CA ASN A 130 -10.04 24.85 14.34
C ASN A 130 -11.55 24.53 14.53
N GLY A 131 -11.88 23.26 14.77
CA GLY A 131 -13.27 22.79 14.94
C GLY A 131 -14.08 22.67 13.64
N THR A 132 -13.47 22.93 12.48
CA THR A 132 -14.12 22.80 11.17
C THR A 132 -13.65 21.54 10.46
N VAL A 133 -14.60 20.72 9.98
CA VAL A 133 -14.29 19.54 9.15
C VAL A 133 -13.84 20.01 7.78
N LEU A 134 -12.59 19.72 7.42
CA LEU A 134 -12.00 20.03 6.12
C LEU A 134 -12.30 18.94 5.08
N ALA A 135 -12.27 17.67 5.53
CA ALA A 135 -12.52 16.53 4.65
C ALA A 135 -12.96 15.30 5.45
N VAL A 136 -13.72 14.41 4.81
CA VAL A 136 -13.99 13.06 5.29
C VAL A 136 -13.36 12.07 4.32
N LEU A 137 -12.47 11.24 4.82
CA LEU A 137 -11.64 10.33 4.05
C LEU A 137 -12.15 8.89 4.22
N GLY A 138 -12.46 8.21 3.12
CA GLY A 138 -12.87 6.81 3.09
C GLY A 138 -11.77 5.86 2.61
N SER A 139 -12.14 4.60 2.41
CA SER A 139 -11.22 3.55 1.95
C SER A 139 -10.40 3.98 0.72
N GLY A 140 -9.10 3.71 0.75
CA GLY A 140 -8.12 4.12 -0.26
C GLY A 140 -7.60 5.53 -0.12
N ALA A 141 -8.14 6.34 0.79
CA ALA A 141 -7.62 7.70 1.02
C ALA A 141 -6.31 7.67 1.81
N LEU A 142 -5.43 8.62 1.48
CA LEU A 142 -4.11 8.81 2.08
C LEU A 142 -4.10 10.13 2.86
N PHE A 143 -3.51 10.13 4.06
CA PHE A 143 -3.33 11.33 4.87
C PHE A 143 -2.08 11.24 5.76
N GLY A 144 -1.69 12.38 6.36
CA GLY A 144 -0.48 12.46 7.19
C GLY A 144 0.83 12.46 6.39
N GLU A 145 0.76 12.55 5.06
CA GLU A 145 1.92 12.51 4.16
C GLU A 145 2.84 13.73 4.32
N MET A 146 2.32 14.89 4.74
CA MET A 146 3.13 16.10 4.92
C MET A 146 4.21 15.88 5.99
N ALA A 147 3.86 15.25 7.11
CA ALA A 147 4.81 14.95 8.17
C ALA A 147 5.92 13.97 7.74
N ILE A 148 5.68 13.13 6.74
CA ILE A 148 6.71 12.26 6.15
C ILE A 148 7.73 13.07 5.35
N MET A 149 7.29 14.09 4.63
CA MET A 149 8.15 14.81 3.69
C MET A 149 9.05 15.83 4.40
N ASP A 150 8.50 16.69 5.23
CA ASP A 150 9.18 17.86 5.80
C ASP A 150 9.39 17.82 7.31
N LYS A 151 8.92 16.76 8.01
CA LYS A 151 8.93 16.66 9.48
C LYS A 151 8.16 17.80 10.19
N ALA A 152 7.25 18.44 9.48
CA ALA A 152 6.41 19.47 10.07
C ALA A 152 5.41 18.86 11.06
N PRO A 153 4.95 19.63 12.06
CA PRO A 153 3.83 19.21 12.90
C PRO A 153 2.58 18.92 12.07
N ARG A 154 1.69 18.07 12.60
CA ARG A 154 0.41 17.74 11.96
C ARG A 154 -0.39 19.02 11.69
N SER A 155 -0.79 19.25 10.49
CA SER A 155 -1.50 20.46 10.04
C SER A 155 -2.98 20.53 10.44
N ALA A 156 -3.53 19.40 10.93
CA ALA A 156 -4.93 19.24 11.30
C ALA A 156 -5.07 18.07 12.30
N LEU A 157 -6.23 17.99 12.95
CA LEU A 157 -6.68 16.84 13.74
C LEU A 157 -7.21 15.76 12.79
N ALA A 158 -6.95 14.47 13.09
CA ALA A 158 -7.56 13.34 12.41
C ALA A 158 -8.32 12.47 13.41
N VAL A 159 -9.60 12.19 13.12
CA VAL A 159 -10.52 11.43 13.98
C VAL A 159 -11.17 10.31 13.20
N ALA A 160 -11.18 9.10 13.74
CA ALA A 160 -11.98 8.02 13.20
C ALA A 160 -13.47 8.29 13.47
N THR A 161 -14.30 8.46 12.44
CA THR A 161 -15.73 8.76 12.59
C THR A 161 -16.58 7.50 12.74
N GLU A 162 -16.05 6.36 12.38
CA GLU A 162 -16.60 5.01 12.58
C GLU A 162 -15.44 4.06 12.89
N ASP A 163 -15.69 2.80 13.22
CA ASP A 163 -14.64 1.81 13.43
C ASP A 163 -13.81 1.71 12.14
N THR A 164 -12.53 2.04 12.25
CA THR A 164 -11.65 2.28 11.10
C THR A 164 -10.39 1.45 11.23
N ARG A 165 -9.95 0.81 10.14
CA ARG A 165 -8.63 0.19 10.03
C ARG A 165 -7.74 1.02 9.12
N LEU A 166 -6.53 1.30 9.61
CA LEU A 166 -5.53 2.07 8.87
C LEU A 166 -4.29 1.20 8.60
N ILE A 167 -3.70 1.41 7.44
CA ILE A 167 -2.32 1.00 7.17
C ILE A 167 -1.43 2.17 7.56
N GLU A 168 -0.50 1.94 8.48
CA GLU A 168 0.45 2.94 8.96
C GLU A 168 1.83 2.64 8.39
N VAL A 169 2.46 3.65 7.82
CA VAL A 169 3.81 3.54 7.25
C VAL A 169 4.70 4.59 7.90
N GLY A 170 5.62 4.14 8.74
CA GLY A 170 6.57 5.03 9.39
C GLY A 170 7.62 5.58 8.41
N ARG A 171 7.95 6.88 8.54
CA ARG A 171 8.94 7.60 7.73
C ARG A 171 10.26 6.83 7.62
N SER A 172 10.82 6.43 8.75
CA SER A 172 12.14 5.79 8.79
C SER A 172 12.17 4.48 8.00
N ARG A 173 11.11 3.66 8.12
CA ARG A 173 10.96 2.39 7.39
C ARG A 173 10.74 2.62 5.89
N LEU A 174 9.89 3.60 5.54
CA LEU A 174 9.62 3.94 4.14
C LEU A 174 10.90 4.44 3.44
N PHE A 175 11.65 5.34 4.07
CA PHE A 175 12.90 5.86 3.51
C PHE A 175 14.02 4.81 3.48
N ALA A 176 14.04 3.84 4.41
CA ALA A 176 14.94 2.70 4.34
C ALA A 176 14.64 1.83 3.12
N LEU A 177 13.36 1.51 2.88
CA LEU A 177 12.92 0.78 1.68
C LEU A 177 13.31 1.54 0.40
N MET A 178 13.05 2.85 0.33
CA MET A 178 13.38 3.69 -0.83
C MET A 178 14.89 3.75 -1.11
N ARG A 179 15.74 3.66 -0.08
CA ARG A 179 17.21 3.58 -0.27
C ARG A 179 17.66 2.25 -0.84
N GLN A 180 17.00 1.16 -0.45
CA GLN A 180 17.30 -0.19 -0.93
C GLN A 180 16.76 -0.43 -2.34
N GLU A 181 15.55 0.04 -2.61
CA GLU A 181 14.78 -0.21 -3.83
C GLU A 181 14.57 1.10 -4.61
N LYS A 182 15.55 1.47 -5.42
CA LYS A 182 15.54 2.75 -6.17
C LYS A 182 14.33 2.91 -7.09
N ASP A 183 13.87 1.81 -7.70
CA ASP A 183 12.68 1.82 -8.56
C ASP A 183 11.41 2.16 -7.78
N ILE A 184 11.29 1.67 -6.54
CA ILE A 184 10.20 2.04 -5.63
C ILE A 184 10.32 3.51 -5.28
N ALA A 185 11.53 4.00 -4.97
CA ALA A 185 11.76 5.39 -4.62
C ALA A 185 11.32 6.36 -5.73
N VAL A 186 11.73 6.10 -6.97
CA VAL A 186 11.36 6.94 -8.13
C VAL A 186 9.84 6.95 -8.32
N LYS A 187 9.19 5.79 -8.27
CA LYS A 187 7.74 5.67 -8.44
C LYS A 187 6.97 6.38 -7.33
N LEU A 188 7.40 6.23 -6.07
CA LEU A 188 6.78 6.90 -4.94
C LEU A 188 6.94 8.42 -5.04
N LEU A 189 8.14 8.92 -5.34
CA LEU A 189 8.37 10.36 -5.52
C LEU A 189 7.49 10.93 -6.64
N TRP A 190 7.40 10.24 -7.77
CA TRP A 190 6.51 10.65 -8.86
C TRP A 190 5.04 10.74 -8.41
N CYS A 191 4.58 9.73 -7.67
CA CYS A 191 3.22 9.71 -7.15
C CYS A 191 2.98 10.80 -6.10
N PHE A 192 3.95 11.10 -5.23
CA PHE A 192 3.85 12.23 -4.29
C PHE A 192 3.66 13.55 -5.05
N VAL A 193 4.44 13.79 -6.11
CA VAL A 193 4.28 14.97 -6.96
C VAL A 193 2.87 15.05 -7.54
N GLN A 194 2.32 13.93 -8.02
CA GLN A 194 0.94 13.91 -8.55
C GLN A 194 -0.11 14.22 -7.48
N VAL A 195 0.00 13.65 -6.28
CA VAL A 195 -0.90 13.92 -5.16
C VAL A 195 -0.85 15.39 -4.76
N LEU A 196 0.34 15.96 -4.62
CA LEU A 196 0.52 17.37 -4.27
C LEU A 196 -0.05 18.30 -5.34
N ASN A 197 0.20 18.02 -6.62
CA ASN A 197 -0.37 18.78 -7.73
C ASN A 197 -1.91 18.74 -7.73
N GLN A 198 -2.49 17.57 -7.46
CA GLN A 198 -3.96 17.45 -7.38
C GLN A 198 -4.51 18.26 -6.22
N ARG A 199 -3.91 18.21 -5.04
CA ARG A 199 -4.31 19.02 -3.88
C ARG A 199 -4.20 20.51 -4.14
N LEU A 200 -3.09 20.94 -4.74
CA LEU A 200 -2.90 22.35 -5.11
C LEU A 200 -3.98 22.84 -6.07
N ARG A 201 -4.33 22.05 -7.08
CA ARG A 201 -5.43 22.39 -8.00
C ARG A 201 -6.77 22.53 -7.28
N THR A 202 -7.11 21.59 -6.40
CA THR A 202 -8.35 21.64 -5.62
C THR A 202 -8.37 22.88 -4.73
N THR A 203 -7.30 23.16 -3.98
CA THR A 203 -7.20 24.34 -3.12
C THR A 203 -7.33 25.65 -3.91
N ASN A 204 -6.71 25.73 -5.09
CA ASN A 204 -6.83 26.91 -5.94
C ASN A 204 -8.28 27.13 -6.44
N LEU A 205 -8.98 26.05 -6.81
CA LEU A 205 -10.39 26.14 -7.20
C LEU A 205 -11.28 26.59 -6.04
N ASP A 206 -11.04 26.08 -4.84
CA ASP A 206 -11.81 26.49 -3.65
C ASP A 206 -11.55 27.94 -3.28
N LEU A 207 -10.31 28.42 -3.40
CA LEU A 207 -9.96 29.83 -3.22
C LEU A 207 -10.62 30.73 -4.26
N MET A 208 -10.72 30.30 -5.52
CA MET A 208 -11.41 31.06 -6.55
C MET A 208 -12.91 31.19 -6.24
N LYS A 209 -13.58 30.11 -5.86
CA LYS A 209 -14.98 30.11 -5.46
C LYS A 209 -15.27 31.06 -4.28
N LEU A 210 -14.40 31.01 -3.26
CA LEU A 210 -14.53 31.92 -2.11
C LEU A 210 -14.36 33.38 -2.50
N ARG A 211 -13.46 33.71 -3.43
CA ARG A 211 -13.27 35.07 -3.93
C ARG A 211 -14.51 35.56 -4.72
N GLU A 212 -15.06 34.68 -5.57
CA GLU A 212 -16.29 35.01 -6.34
C GLU A 212 -17.48 35.24 -5.41
N SER A 213 -17.67 34.40 -4.39
CA SER A 213 -18.73 34.55 -3.39
C SER A 213 -18.60 35.86 -2.61
N ASN A 214 -17.40 36.20 -2.14
CA ASN A 214 -17.15 37.43 -1.42
C ASN A 214 -17.36 38.67 -2.31
N GLN A 215 -17.05 38.61 -3.61
CA GLN A 215 -17.22 39.69 -4.54
C GLN A 215 -18.73 39.93 -4.84
N THR A 216 -19.51 38.88 -4.93
CA THR A 216 -20.97 38.94 -5.12
C THR A 216 -21.68 39.54 -3.90
N GLU A 217 -21.23 39.19 -2.67
CA GLU A 217 -21.77 39.80 -1.45
C GLU A 217 -21.45 41.30 -1.34
N LEU A 218 -20.24 41.71 -1.72
CA LEU A 218 -19.83 43.12 -1.72
C LEU A 218 -20.66 43.97 -2.70
N THR A 219 -20.88 43.47 -3.93
CA THR A 219 -21.71 44.18 -4.92
C THR A 219 -23.17 44.26 -4.53
N ALA A 220 -23.73 43.24 -3.89
CA ALA A 220 -25.09 43.26 -3.36
C ALA A 220 -25.27 44.26 -2.20
N PHE A 221 -24.21 44.54 -1.45
CA PHE A 221 -24.23 45.52 -0.35
C PHE A 221 -24.09 46.97 -0.84
N GLU A 222 -23.43 47.19 -1.99
CA GLU A 222 -23.30 48.51 -2.61
C GLU A 222 -24.58 48.96 -3.36
N GLU A 223 -25.45 48.01 -3.77
CA GLU A 223 -26.69 48.27 -4.47
C GLU A 223 -27.93 48.42 -3.54
N SER A 224 -27.75 48.28 -2.20
CA SER A 224 -28.82 48.42 -1.19
C SER A 224 -28.77 49.77 -0.48
#